data_ed3219fafbe6ec9e1f91caaa9923f7ec
#
_entry.id   ed3219fafbe6ec9e1f91caaa9923f7ec
#
_cell.length_a   1.000
_cell.length_b   1.000
_cell.length_c   1.000
_cell.angle_alpha   90.00
_cell.angle_beta   90.00
_cell.angle_gamma   90.00
#
_symmetry.space_group_name_H-M   'P 1'
#
loop_
_entity.id
_entity.type
_entity.pdbx_description
1 polymer ?
#
loop_
_entity_poly.entity_id
_entity_poly.type
_entity_poly.pdbx_seq_one_letter_code
_entity_poly.pdbx_strand_id
1 'polypeptide(L)'
;HCPAPFISTPALGDLDGDGDLEIVIGGIDKRIYAFHHTGQRVAGFPPPSALYARLGWENLHNRLADSIWSSPALADMNGDGRLDILIGSDEGNIDSSQPGDSGGWTCPYRLPGGWMEGYCGGSLYGLTGGGALLPGFPQYRLEIIQSTPALADVTGDARPEIFVGMGTFYYNNSPDRPTYGQRFYAFDSQGRELPGWGGGQPTGDLVPGSAAVGDIAGDSAPEIVVATLQGRLFAWHADGSLVSGFPMTPRSPFGDTDRQDVGKGVILGDYDGDGKMEIFMTIGWSIGIIDGNGQMLTKTSAAGRPFYYAQGLLMNNPVLADVDGDGQLELIAHNSKLYVWDLPGGATRADWPMFKHDPARTGALSSAAKTATLRLSPEELEIGYAPNLTRQLRAILTLDVPATSYDWRVSSSNSNITFPRASGTATGWTQVAVDVRVPDNLGLGQHALGTITVAVTGHGTTIRDNEDSVDVSVQIVRGSTRAKVPVIFAPRP
;
A
#
# COMPACT_ATOMS: atom_id res chain seq x y z
N HIS A 1 -19.29 14.89 10.99
CA HIS A 1 -18.91 15.84 9.95
C HIS A 1 -17.41 16.07 10.04
N CYS A 2 -16.65 15.64 9.04
CA CYS A 2 -15.27 16.07 8.84
C CYS A 2 -15.32 17.34 7.99
N PRO A 3 -14.95 18.49 8.51
CA PRO A 3 -15.10 19.76 7.79
C PRO A 3 -14.04 19.97 6.69
N ALA A 4 -13.06 19.09 6.58
CA ALA A 4 -11.99 19.17 5.60
C ALA A 4 -11.89 17.85 4.80
N PRO A 5 -11.44 17.89 3.52
CA PRO A 5 -11.30 16.71 2.72
C PRO A 5 -10.17 15.80 3.23
N PHE A 6 -10.31 14.50 2.97
CA PHE A 6 -9.25 13.52 3.07
C PHE A 6 -8.56 13.39 1.72
N ILE A 7 -7.24 13.45 1.70
CA ILE A 7 -6.42 13.20 0.51
C ILE A 7 -5.50 12.00 0.69
N SER A 8 -5.30 11.56 1.92
CA SER A 8 -4.58 10.33 2.20
C SER A 8 -5.40 9.10 1.80
N THR A 9 -4.72 8.03 1.42
CA THR A 9 -5.36 6.73 1.19
C THR A 9 -5.55 6.03 2.53
N PRO A 10 -6.76 5.54 2.87
CA PRO A 10 -6.96 4.83 4.12
C PRO A 10 -6.17 3.53 4.17
N ALA A 11 -5.90 3.06 5.38
CA ALA A 11 -5.43 1.71 5.69
C ALA A 11 -6.48 0.98 6.51
N LEU A 12 -6.56 -0.33 6.33
CA LEU A 12 -7.44 -1.22 7.06
C LEU A 12 -6.61 -2.18 7.91
N GLY A 13 -6.98 -2.38 9.15
CA GLY A 13 -6.30 -3.33 10.05
C GLY A 13 -6.99 -3.43 11.38
N ASP A 14 -6.91 -4.60 12.00
CA ASP A 14 -7.40 -4.86 13.35
C ASP A 14 -6.47 -4.18 14.38
N LEU A 15 -6.88 -3.01 14.86
CA LEU A 15 -6.08 -2.19 15.78
C LEU A 15 -6.25 -2.58 17.25
N ASP A 16 -7.40 -3.14 17.62
CA ASP A 16 -7.73 -3.43 19.01
C ASP A 16 -7.80 -4.93 19.32
N GLY A 17 -7.65 -5.78 18.31
CA GLY A 17 -7.54 -7.23 18.45
C GLY A 17 -8.88 -7.93 18.61
N ASP A 18 -9.98 -7.30 18.16
CA ASP A 18 -11.33 -7.88 18.21
C ASP A 18 -11.69 -8.71 16.98
N GLY A 19 -10.84 -8.68 15.93
CA GLY A 19 -10.99 -9.43 14.69
C GLY A 19 -11.68 -8.64 13.57
N ASP A 20 -12.30 -7.50 13.87
CA ASP A 20 -12.84 -6.58 12.86
C ASP A 20 -11.76 -5.58 12.40
N LEU A 21 -11.94 -5.03 11.20
CA LEU A 21 -10.96 -4.09 10.65
C LEU A 21 -11.35 -2.64 10.94
N GLU A 22 -10.41 -1.88 11.48
CA GLU A 22 -10.49 -0.45 11.59
C GLU A 22 -10.00 0.26 10.35
N ILE A 23 -10.55 1.45 10.11
CA ILE A 23 -10.20 2.35 9.03
C ILE A 23 -9.34 3.48 9.60
N VAL A 24 -8.08 3.56 9.19
CA VAL A 24 -7.16 4.63 9.58
C VAL A 24 -6.94 5.58 8.42
N ILE A 25 -7.04 6.91 8.67
CA ILE A 25 -6.88 7.93 7.64
C ILE A 25 -6.38 9.26 8.20
N GLY A 26 -5.52 9.94 7.43
CA GLY A 26 -5.06 11.30 7.73
C GLY A 26 -5.93 12.37 7.08
N GLY A 27 -6.21 13.46 7.81
CA GLY A 27 -7.03 14.58 7.35
C GLY A 27 -6.23 15.85 7.09
N ILE A 28 -6.65 16.65 6.11
CA ILE A 28 -6.12 18.01 5.89
C ILE A 28 -6.42 18.93 7.08
N ASP A 29 -7.40 18.56 7.92
CA ASP A 29 -7.73 19.25 9.16
C ASP A 29 -6.72 18.99 10.29
N LYS A 30 -5.55 18.46 9.98
CA LYS A 30 -4.44 18.24 10.91
C LYS A 30 -4.70 17.12 11.92
N ARG A 31 -5.51 16.12 11.54
CA ARG A 31 -5.89 15.02 12.43
C ARG A 31 -5.68 13.66 11.78
N ILE A 32 -5.31 12.69 12.61
CA ILE A 32 -5.35 11.27 12.27
C ILE A 32 -6.63 10.71 12.86
N TYR A 33 -7.37 9.98 12.06
CA TYR A 33 -8.63 9.35 12.45
C TYR A 33 -8.49 7.83 12.37
N ALA A 34 -9.13 7.16 13.33
CA ALA A 34 -9.40 5.73 13.24
C ALA A 34 -10.88 5.48 13.56
N PHE A 35 -11.52 4.62 12.77
CA PHE A 35 -12.93 4.27 12.88
C PHE A 35 -13.09 2.77 12.86
N HIS A 36 -13.93 2.23 13.73
CA HIS A 36 -14.42 0.86 13.61
C HIS A 36 -15.30 0.71 12.35
N HIS A 37 -15.48 -0.52 11.89
CA HIS A 37 -16.38 -0.86 10.76
C HIS A 37 -17.80 -0.28 10.91
N THR A 38 -18.26 -0.06 12.14
CA THR A 38 -19.55 0.56 12.47
C THR A 38 -19.60 2.08 12.22
N GLY A 39 -18.45 2.71 11.90
CA GLY A 39 -18.30 4.16 11.77
C GLY A 39 -18.12 4.89 13.09
N GLN A 40 -18.06 4.19 14.22
CA GLN A 40 -17.68 4.78 15.50
C GLN A 40 -16.17 5.05 15.53
N ARG A 41 -15.75 6.08 16.25
CA ARG A 41 -14.32 6.38 16.41
C ARG A 41 -13.66 5.37 17.36
N VAL A 42 -12.48 4.94 17.01
CA VAL A 42 -11.61 4.19 17.91
C VAL A 42 -11.21 5.11 19.08
N ALA A 43 -11.21 4.57 20.30
CA ALA A 43 -10.81 5.32 21.49
C ALA A 43 -9.35 5.81 21.33
N GLY A 44 -9.11 7.07 21.73
CA GLY A 44 -7.79 7.70 21.59
C GLY A 44 -7.59 8.49 20.29
N PHE A 45 -8.52 8.40 19.33
CA PHE A 45 -8.43 9.15 18.07
C PHE A 45 -9.43 10.32 17.99
N PRO A 46 -9.01 11.47 17.42
CA PRO A 46 -7.64 11.79 16.98
C PRO A 46 -6.70 11.94 18.20
N PRO A 47 -5.43 11.49 18.09
CA PRO A 47 -4.47 11.60 19.17
C PRO A 47 -4.11 13.07 19.44
N PRO A 48 -3.63 13.42 20.64
CA PRO A 48 -3.10 14.74 20.92
C PRO A 48 -1.84 15.00 20.09
N SER A 49 -1.64 16.26 19.69
CA SER A 49 -0.44 16.64 18.96
C SER A 49 0.82 16.53 19.83
N ALA A 50 1.78 15.74 19.40
CA ALA A 50 3.06 15.65 20.08
C ALA A 50 3.86 16.94 20.00
N LEU A 51 3.73 17.72 18.94
CA LEU A 51 4.37 19.04 18.81
C LEU A 51 3.78 20.00 19.83
N TYR A 52 2.47 20.08 19.95
CA TYR A 52 1.82 20.97 20.92
C TYR A 52 2.13 20.58 22.35
N ALA A 53 2.19 19.30 22.67
CA ALA A 53 2.62 18.82 23.98
C ALA A 53 4.04 19.30 24.33
N ARG A 54 4.98 19.20 23.39
CA ARG A 54 6.37 19.68 23.58
C ARG A 54 6.48 21.18 23.80
N LEU A 55 5.52 21.95 23.27
CA LEU A 55 5.46 23.40 23.42
C LEU A 55 4.66 23.82 24.66
N GLY A 56 4.16 22.86 25.45
CA GLY A 56 3.30 23.11 26.59
C GLY A 56 1.86 23.49 26.20
N TRP A 57 1.40 23.13 25.01
CA TRP A 57 0.08 23.46 24.47
C TRP A 57 -0.81 22.23 24.33
N GLU A 58 -0.77 21.40 25.31
CA GLU A 58 -1.35 20.04 25.33
C GLU A 58 -2.87 19.96 25.04
N ASN A 59 -3.57 21.08 25.07
CA ASN A 59 -5.02 21.11 24.93
C ASN A 59 -5.54 21.80 23.64
N LEU A 60 -4.65 22.12 22.69
CA LEU A 60 -5.08 22.75 21.45
C LEU A 60 -5.61 21.72 20.44
N HIS A 61 -6.84 21.32 20.66
CA HIS A 61 -7.73 20.74 19.65
C HIS A 61 -7.36 19.37 19.06
N ASN A 62 -6.46 18.59 19.67
CA ASN A 62 -6.03 17.28 19.12
C ASN A 62 -5.67 17.39 17.61
N ARG A 63 -4.88 18.37 17.27
CA ARG A 63 -4.40 18.63 15.90
C ARG A 63 -2.89 18.49 15.86
N LEU A 64 -2.39 17.97 14.75
CA LEU A 64 -0.98 18.10 14.39
C LEU A 64 -0.71 19.55 13.95
N ALA A 65 0.56 19.93 13.79
CA ALA A 65 0.87 21.33 13.48
C ALA A 65 0.40 21.73 12.08
N ASP A 66 0.38 20.82 11.11
CA ASP A 66 -0.15 21.07 9.76
C ASP A 66 -0.86 19.84 9.18
N SER A 67 -1.23 19.92 7.91
CA SER A 67 -2.03 18.93 7.19
C SER A 67 -1.33 17.59 7.03
N ILE A 68 -2.12 16.53 6.88
CA ILE A 68 -1.63 15.19 6.65
C ILE A 68 -1.92 14.80 5.20
N TRP A 69 -0.85 14.75 4.39
CA TRP A 69 -0.88 14.29 3.00
C TRP A 69 -0.40 12.85 2.87
N SER A 70 0.43 12.41 3.81
CA SER A 70 0.88 11.03 3.92
C SER A 70 -0.29 10.09 4.16
N SER A 71 -0.17 8.86 3.71
CA SER A 71 -1.12 7.80 4.04
C SER A 71 -0.58 6.96 5.19
N PRO A 72 -1.43 6.43 6.08
CA PRO A 72 -0.98 5.59 7.18
C PRO A 72 -0.42 4.26 6.67
N ALA A 73 0.59 3.73 7.36
CA ALA A 73 1.05 2.35 7.25
C ALA A 73 0.83 1.63 8.57
N LEU A 74 0.53 0.34 8.53
CA LEU A 74 0.14 -0.45 9.70
C LEU A 74 1.03 -1.68 9.84
N ALA A 75 1.66 -1.84 11.00
CA ALA A 75 2.38 -3.05 11.40
C ALA A 75 2.54 -3.11 12.91
N ASP A 76 2.81 -4.28 13.46
CA ASP A 76 3.21 -4.43 14.88
C ASP A 76 4.67 -3.98 15.05
N MET A 77 4.86 -2.72 15.43
CA MET A 77 6.18 -2.11 15.59
C MET A 77 6.82 -2.45 16.94
N ASN A 78 6.01 -2.72 17.95
CA ASN A 78 6.47 -2.91 19.33
C ASN A 78 6.50 -4.38 19.76
N GLY A 79 5.91 -5.29 18.97
CA GLY A 79 5.88 -6.72 19.23
C GLY A 79 4.81 -7.14 20.24
N ASP A 80 3.74 -6.35 20.40
CA ASP A 80 2.64 -6.66 21.34
C ASP A 80 1.50 -7.46 20.68
N GLY A 81 1.60 -7.74 19.38
CA GLY A 81 0.64 -8.52 18.61
C GLY A 81 -0.53 -7.69 18.07
N ARG A 82 -0.47 -6.36 18.17
CA ARG A 82 -1.45 -5.42 17.64
C ARG A 82 -0.81 -4.52 16.59
N LEU A 83 -1.62 -4.01 15.70
CA LEU A 83 -1.12 -3.09 14.69
C LEU A 83 -0.92 -1.69 15.27
N ASP A 84 0.24 -1.13 14.97
CA ASP A 84 0.60 0.25 15.20
C ASP A 84 0.50 1.07 13.91
N ILE A 85 0.47 2.38 14.00
CA ILE A 85 0.22 3.29 12.88
C ILE A 85 1.45 4.17 12.66
N LEU A 86 2.02 4.15 11.45
CA LEU A 86 3.08 5.04 11.00
C LEU A 86 2.50 6.01 9.96
N ILE A 87 2.72 7.31 10.13
CA ILE A 87 2.20 8.33 9.21
C ILE A 87 3.06 9.59 9.24
N GLY A 88 3.32 10.17 8.07
CA GLY A 88 3.99 11.44 7.94
C GLY A 88 3.04 12.63 8.08
N SER A 89 3.57 13.77 8.51
CA SER A 89 2.84 15.03 8.53
C SER A 89 3.71 16.18 8.05
N ASP A 90 3.02 17.23 7.60
CA ASP A 90 3.63 18.53 7.41
C ASP A 90 3.62 19.27 8.75
N GLU A 91 4.74 19.82 9.14
CA GLU A 91 4.84 20.71 10.30
C GLU A 91 5.16 22.13 9.82
N GLY A 92 4.93 22.36 8.52
CA GLY A 92 5.29 23.58 7.85
C GLY A 92 4.15 24.53 7.69
N ASN A 93 4.13 25.68 7.78
CA ASN A 93 3.18 26.76 7.54
C ASN A 93 1.97 26.78 8.48
N ILE A 94 2.19 27.37 9.62
CA ILE A 94 1.12 27.77 10.50
C ILE A 94 0.46 29.00 9.88
N ASP A 95 -0.68 28.79 9.30
CA ASP A 95 -1.52 29.87 8.77
C ASP A 95 -2.00 30.75 9.95
N SER A 96 -1.46 31.96 10.03
CA SER A 96 -1.82 32.94 11.04
C SER A 96 -3.31 33.36 11.00
N SER A 97 -4.04 32.93 9.98
CA SER A 97 -5.48 33.19 9.83
C SER A 97 -6.37 32.21 10.60
N GLN A 98 -5.81 31.07 11.10
CA GLN A 98 -6.59 30.08 11.82
C GLN A 98 -6.71 30.43 13.32
N PRO A 99 -7.90 30.31 13.94
CA PRO A 99 -8.05 30.50 15.38
C PRO A 99 -7.18 29.52 16.17
N GLY A 100 -6.20 30.03 16.90
CA GLY A 100 -5.21 29.26 17.64
C GLY A 100 -3.82 29.26 17.01
N ASP A 101 -3.68 29.62 15.75
CA ASP A 101 -2.44 29.91 15.11
C ASP A 101 -2.09 31.38 15.39
N SER A 102 -1.54 31.67 16.57
CA SER A 102 -1.04 33.03 16.86
C SER A 102 0.23 33.25 16.07
N GLY A 103 0.18 34.11 15.06
CA GLY A 103 1.34 34.48 14.26
C GLY A 103 2.57 34.76 15.12
N GLY A 104 3.66 34.11 14.82
CA GLY A 104 4.92 34.26 15.53
C GLY A 104 5.56 32.98 16.00
N TRP A 105 5.24 31.85 15.39
CA TRP A 105 5.90 30.58 15.69
C TRP A 105 7.35 30.58 15.25
N THR A 106 8.22 30.30 16.20
CA THR A 106 9.55 29.79 15.90
C THR A 106 9.50 28.29 15.91
N CYS A 107 9.89 27.65 14.81
CA CYS A 107 10.04 26.20 14.77
C CYS A 107 10.90 25.71 15.93
N PRO A 108 10.58 24.57 16.58
CA PRO A 108 11.38 24.03 17.67
C PRO A 108 12.80 23.63 17.25
N TYR A 109 13.11 23.70 15.96
CA TYR A 109 14.43 23.37 15.41
C TYR A 109 15.20 24.61 14.99
N ARG A 110 16.40 24.72 15.51
CA ARG A 110 17.35 25.73 15.07
C ARG A 110 18.10 25.17 13.88
N LEU A 111 17.86 25.74 12.70
CA LEU A 111 18.62 25.41 11.51
C LEU A 111 20.07 25.93 11.61
N PRO A 112 21.05 25.29 10.94
CA PRO A 112 22.33 25.92 10.69
C PRO A 112 22.10 27.26 9.97
N GLY A 113 22.42 28.38 10.63
CA GLY A 113 22.17 29.73 10.11
C GLY A 113 21.01 30.49 10.74
N GLY A 114 20.20 29.91 11.63
CA GLY A 114 19.18 30.65 12.38
C GLY A 114 17.80 30.00 12.31
N TRP A 115 16.83 30.70 12.90
CA TRP A 115 15.42 30.33 12.85
C TRP A 115 14.81 30.74 11.51
N MET A 116 13.91 29.91 10.99
CA MET A 116 13.14 30.27 9.82
C MET A 116 11.69 30.49 10.24
N GLU A 117 11.19 31.71 10.02
CA GLU A 117 9.80 32.02 10.25
C GLU A 117 8.88 31.17 9.36
N GLY A 118 7.89 30.54 9.97
CA GLY A 118 6.78 29.89 9.26
C GLY A 118 7.04 28.51 8.70
N TYR A 119 8.19 27.87 8.99
CA TYR A 119 8.50 26.55 8.44
C TYR A 119 9.14 25.63 9.48
N CYS A 120 8.47 24.52 9.80
CA CYS A 120 8.89 23.60 10.87
C CYS A 120 9.34 22.21 10.39
N GLY A 121 9.34 21.94 9.11
CA GLY A 121 9.71 20.62 8.58
C GLY A 121 8.56 19.63 8.59
N GLY A 122 8.82 18.37 8.90
CA GLY A 122 7.85 17.30 8.96
C GLY A 122 8.09 16.35 10.12
N SER A 123 7.06 15.61 10.47
CA SER A 123 7.09 14.62 11.54
C SER A 123 6.63 13.27 11.03
N LEU A 124 7.40 12.22 11.36
CA LEU A 124 6.94 10.85 11.24
C LEU A 124 6.36 10.43 12.58
N TYR A 125 5.07 10.23 12.65
CA TYR A 125 4.37 9.74 13.84
C TYR A 125 4.35 8.22 13.84
N GLY A 126 4.62 7.64 15.01
CA GLY A 126 4.36 6.26 15.34
C GLY A 126 3.38 6.22 16.51
N LEU A 127 2.23 5.59 16.31
CA LEU A 127 1.13 5.54 17.26
C LEU A 127 0.71 4.08 17.49
N THR A 128 0.37 3.74 18.72
CA THR A 128 -0.31 2.48 18.98
C THR A 128 -1.71 2.47 18.37
N GLY A 129 -2.32 1.30 18.20
CA GLY A 129 -3.72 1.17 17.79
C GLY A 129 -4.70 1.96 18.67
N GLY A 130 -4.34 2.25 19.93
CA GLY A 130 -5.09 3.13 20.84
C GLY A 130 -4.72 4.61 20.78
N GLY A 131 -3.90 5.06 19.82
CA GLY A 131 -3.55 6.47 19.62
C GLY A 131 -2.46 7.02 20.54
N ALA A 132 -1.82 6.19 21.37
CA ALA A 132 -0.66 6.62 22.15
C ALA A 132 0.60 6.65 21.28
N LEU A 133 1.54 7.57 21.58
CA LEU A 133 2.83 7.60 20.89
C LEU A 133 3.66 6.35 21.20
N LEU A 134 4.22 5.77 20.15
CA LEU A 134 5.25 4.74 20.32
C LEU A 134 6.55 5.34 20.89
N PRO A 135 7.31 4.58 21.66
CA PRO A 135 8.62 5.01 22.12
C PRO A 135 9.52 5.43 20.96
N GLY A 136 10.19 6.58 21.09
CA GLY A 136 11.06 7.12 20.05
C GLY A 136 10.36 7.99 19.00
N PHE A 137 9.05 8.09 19.00
CA PHE A 137 8.29 8.92 18.08
C PHE A 137 7.69 10.16 18.77
N PRO A 138 7.38 11.23 18.00
CA PRO A 138 7.61 11.40 16.57
C PRO A 138 9.06 11.69 16.20
N GLN A 139 9.47 11.31 14.98
CA GLN A 139 10.74 11.70 14.40
C GLN A 139 10.59 12.97 13.56
N TYR A 140 11.33 14.01 13.91
CA TYR A 140 11.25 15.30 13.23
C TYR A 140 12.37 15.45 12.19
N ARG A 141 12.02 16.03 11.05
CA ARG A 141 12.98 16.36 9.97
C ARG A 141 12.75 17.79 9.48
N LEU A 142 13.74 18.32 8.79
CA LEU A 142 13.71 19.70 8.29
C LEU A 142 12.82 19.89 7.07
N GLU A 143 12.34 18.81 6.49
CA GLU A 143 11.42 18.79 5.36
C GLU A 143 10.12 18.07 5.71
N ILE A 144 9.07 18.44 5.01
CA ILE A 144 7.76 17.81 5.21
C ILE A 144 7.76 16.35 4.75
N ILE A 145 6.95 15.55 5.42
CA ILE A 145 6.83 14.13 5.16
C ILE A 145 5.46 13.84 4.53
N GLN A 146 5.39 13.98 3.21
CA GLN A 146 4.21 13.63 2.42
C GLN A 146 4.26 12.20 1.88
N SER A 147 5.44 11.61 1.82
CA SER A 147 5.62 10.21 1.46
C SER A 147 4.83 9.31 2.41
N THR A 148 4.23 8.29 1.86
CA THR A 148 3.65 7.20 2.65
C THR A 148 4.77 6.30 3.15
N PRO A 149 4.88 6.01 4.45
CA PRO A 149 5.85 5.05 4.96
C PRO A 149 5.65 3.67 4.32
N ALA A 150 6.75 3.00 4.00
CA ALA A 150 6.78 1.58 3.68
C ALA A 150 7.44 0.84 4.85
N LEU A 151 6.90 -0.30 5.22
CA LEU A 151 7.32 -1.07 6.39
C LEU A 151 7.78 -2.46 5.95
N ALA A 152 8.93 -2.91 6.41
CA ALA A 152 9.42 -4.27 6.14
C ALA A 152 10.50 -4.65 7.12
N ASP A 153 10.54 -5.91 7.55
CA ASP A 153 11.68 -6.45 8.29
C ASP A 153 12.80 -6.80 7.28
N VAL A 154 13.72 -5.88 7.09
CA VAL A 154 14.89 -6.08 6.22
C VAL A 154 16.16 -6.43 7.00
N THR A 155 16.12 -6.36 8.32
CA THR A 155 17.25 -6.72 9.20
C THR A 155 17.14 -8.15 9.73
N GLY A 156 15.97 -8.78 9.64
CA GLY A 156 15.70 -10.12 10.10
C GLY A 156 15.52 -10.24 11.61
N ASP A 157 15.20 -9.13 12.29
CA ASP A 157 14.99 -9.10 13.74
C ASP A 157 13.51 -9.34 14.14
N ALA A 158 12.65 -9.61 13.17
CA ALA A 158 11.21 -9.82 13.28
C ALA A 158 10.42 -8.54 13.68
N ARG A 159 11.00 -7.37 13.47
CA ARG A 159 10.34 -6.08 13.59
C ARG A 159 10.52 -5.30 12.29
N PRO A 160 9.47 -4.65 11.81
CA PRO A 160 9.61 -3.91 10.55
C PRO A 160 10.43 -2.63 10.73
N GLU A 161 11.28 -2.36 9.77
CA GLU A 161 11.89 -1.05 9.54
C GLU A 161 10.93 -0.15 8.78
N ILE A 162 11.19 1.16 8.85
CA ILE A 162 10.36 2.22 8.29
C ILE A 162 11.15 2.96 7.23
N PHE A 163 10.63 3.01 6.01
CA PHE A 163 11.22 3.67 4.86
C PHE A 163 10.35 4.85 4.43
N VAL A 164 10.92 6.06 4.40
CA VAL A 164 10.15 7.28 4.13
C VAL A 164 10.96 8.33 3.39
N GLY A 165 10.35 8.95 2.38
CA GLY A 165 10.92 10.05 1.61
C GLY A 165 10.54 11.41 2.17
N MET A 166 11.36 12.41 1.83
CA MET A 166 11.17 13.80 2.24
C MET A 166 10.83 14.67 1.05
N GLY A 167 10.05 15.74 1.29
CA GLY A 167 9.78 16.80 0.35
C GLY A 167 8.41 16.76 -0.30
N THR A 168 8.08 17.87 -0.94
CA THR A 168 6.78 18.13 -1.58
C THR A 168 6.93 18.99 -2.82
N PHE A 169 5.91 18.96 -3.68
CA PHE A 169 5.79 19.81 -4.86
C PHE A 169 5.89 21.31 -4.58
N TYR A 170 5.47 21.76 -3.41
CA TYR A 170 5.34 23.18 -3.10
C TYR A 170 6.65 23.88 -2.75
N TYR A 171 7.68 23.12 -2.35
CA TYR A 171 8.94 23.68 -1.83
C TYR A 171 10.15 23.40 -2.72
N ASN A 172 9.89 22.91 -3.93
CA ASN A 172 10.93 22.54 -4.88
C ASN A 172 11.82 23.70 -5.34
N ASN A 173 11.41 24.95 -5.11
CA ASN A 173 12.05 26.13 -5.68
C ASN A 173 12.45 27.18 -4.63
N SER A 174 12.63 26.81 -3.37
CA SER A 174 13.17 27.78 -2.44
C SER A 174 14.65 27.98 -2.71
N PRO A 175 15.10 29.16 -3.21
CA PRO A 175 16.51 29.42 -3.49
C PRO A 175 17.37 29.34 -2.23
N ASP A 176 16.75 29.45 -1.05
CA ASP A 176 17.44 29.44 0.24
C ASP A 176 17.71 28.03 0.77
N ARG A 177 17.18 26.96 0.11
CA ARG A 177 17.25 25.58 0.59
C ARG A 177 17.37 24.54 -0.53
N PRO A 178 18.39 24.62 -1.37
CA PRO A 178 18.47 23.76 -2.56
C PRO A 178 18.68 22.25 -2.24
N THR A 179 18.90 21.89 -0.97
CA THR A 179 19.25 20.51 -0.57
C THR A 179 18.31 19.92 0.48
N TYR A 180 17.33 20.66 0.97
CA TYR A 180 16.39 20.14 1.94
C TYR A 180 15.30 19.30 1.25
N GLY A 181 14.89 18.19 1.88
CA GLY A 181 13.88 17.27 1.32
C GLY A 181 14.36 16.37 0.21
N GLN A 182 15.63 16.45 -0.16
CA GLN A 182 16.23 15.59 -1.17
C GLN A 182 16.91 14.38 -0.52
N ARG A 183 16.17 13.74 0.40
CA ARG A 183 16.68 12.60 1.17
C ARG A 183 15.59 11.53 1.36
N PHE A 184 16.06 10.31 1.50
CA PHE A 184 15.28 9.16 1.84
C PHE A 184 15.83 8.53 3.12
N TYR A 185 14.96 8.21 4.07
CA TYR A 185 15.34 7.74 5.40
C TYR A 185 14.88 6.32 5.65
N ALA A 186 15.66 5.60 6.45
CA ALA A 186 15.28 4.33 7.03
C ALA A 186 15.45 4.38 8.55
N PHE A 187 14.42 3.92 9.28
CA PHE A 187 14.41 3.87 10.73
C PHE A 187 14.07 2.47 11.20
N ASP A 188 14.58 2.10 12.37
CA ASP A 188 14.11 0.92 13.08
C ASP A 188 12.73 1.16 13.73
N SER A 189 12.15 0.11 14.29
CA SER A 189 10.86 0.16 14.99
C SER A 189 10.81 1.11 16.19
N GLN A 190 11.96 1.63 16.65
CA GLN A 190 12.08 2.61 17.73
C GLN A 190 12.38 4.03 17.20
N GLY A 191 12.31 4.25 15.89
CA GLY A 191 12.56 5.56 15.27
C GLY A 191 14.03 5.96 15.20
N ARG A 192 14.99 5.07 15.42
CA ARG A 192 16.40 5.32 15.24
C ARG A 192 16.79 5.06 13.78
N GLU A 193 17.62 5.92 13.22
CA GLU A 193 18.14 5.68 11.87
C GLU A 193 18.96 4.39 11.81
N LEU A 194 18.72 3.59 10.77
CA LEU A 194 19.45 2.33 10.58
C LEU A 194 20.95 2.57 10.37
N PRO A 195 21.81 1.61 10.73
CA PRO A 195 23.21 1.64 10.34
C PRO A 195 23.38 1.84 8.82
N GLY A 196 24.27 2.75 8.42
CA GLY A 196 24.47 3.11 7.02
C GLY A 196 23.48 4.16 6.48
N TRP A 197 22.43 4.51 7.21
CA TRP A 197 21.40 5.48 6.80
C TRP A 197 21.52 6.83 7.53
N GLY A 198 22.57 7.04 8.30
CA GLY A 198 22.71 8.23 9.13
C GLY A 198 22.57 9.54 8.35
N GLY A 199 21.59 10.37 8.75
CA GLY A 199 21.24 11.62 8.08
C GLY A 199 20.45 11.43 6.78
N GLY A 200 19.96 10.21 6.48
CA GLY A 200 19.24 9.85 5.26
C GLY A 200 20.11 9.76 4.01
N GLN A 201 19.69 8.97 3.04
CA GLN A 201 20.37 8.82 1.75
C GLN A 201 20.04 10.00 0.82
N PRO A 202 21.05 10.65 0.20
CA PRO A 202 20.80 11.77 -0.70
C PRO A 202 20.22 11.28 -2.03
N THR A 203 19.11 11.84 -2.45
CA THR A 203 18.46 11.54 -3.72
C THR A 203 18.71 12.62 -4.78
N GLY A 204 19.09 13.82 -4.35
CA GLY A 204 19.24 14.99 -5.23
C GLY A 204 17.93 15.47 -5.85
N ASP A 205 16.80 14.98 -5.35
CA ASP A 205 15.44 15.34 -5.75
C ASP A 205 14.45 14.94 -4.64
N LEU A 206 13.25 15.49 -4.68
CA LEU A 206 12.18 15.22 -3.72
C LEU A 206 11.63 13.80 -3.86
N VAL A 207 11.22 13.20 -2.76
CA VAL A 207 10.67 11.84 -2.71
C VAL A 207 9.28 11.86 -2.06
N PRO A 208 8.24 12.31 -2.78
CA PRO A 208 6.88 12.32 -2.26
C PRO A 208 6.17 10.97 -2.36
N GLY A 209 6.70 10.05 -3.19
CA GLY A 209 6.13 8.72 -3.39
C GLY A 209 6.47 7.75 -2.26
N SER A 210 5.70 6.65 -2.20
CA SER A 210 6.00 5.52 -1.31
C SER A 210 7.07 4.63 -1.93
N ALA A 211 7.93 4.05 -1.07
CA ALA A 211 8.81 2.96 -1.49
C ALA A 211 8.03 1.66 -1.67
N ALA A 212 8.67 0.72 -2.35
CA ALA A 212 8.35 -0.70 -2.35
C ALA A 212 9.55 -1.49 -1.85
N VAL A 213 9.31 -2.61 -1.20
CA VAL A 213 10.35 -3.47 -0.64
C VAL A 213 10.18 -4.90 -1.17
N GLY A 214 11.25 -5.49 -1.66
CA GLY A 214 11.25 -6.85 -2.20
C GLY A 214 12.61 -7.24 -2.77
N ASP A 215 12.79 -8.52 -3.03
CA ASP A 215 14.05 -9.10 -3.53
C ASP A 215 14.21 -8.86 -5.04
N ILE A 216 14.83 -7.73 -5.41
CA ILE A 216 15.17 -7.41 -6.80
C ILE A 216 16.54 -7.95 -7.22
N ALA A 217 17.44 -8.19 -6.26
CA ALA A 217 18.78 -8.71 -6.54
C ALA A 217 18.82 -10.23 -6.72
N GLY A 218 17.83 -10.95 -6.18
CA GLY A 218 17.72 -12.41 -6.25
C GLY A 218 18.61 -13.13 -5.24
N ASP A 219 18.94 -12.48 -4.14
CA ASP A 219 19.75 -13.04 -3.06
C ASP A 219 18.94 -13.39 -1.80
N SER A 220 17.61 -13.24 -1.88
CA SER A 220 16.62 -13.46 -0.82
C SER A 220 16.63 -12.39 0.28
N ALA A 221 17.41 -11.34 0.14
CA ALA A 221 17.33 -10.16 0.99
C ALA A 221 16.51 -9.09 0.25
N PRO A 222 15.53 -8.46 0.92
CA PRO A 222 14.73 -7.45 0.23
C PRO A 222 15.48 -6.13 0.10
N GLU A 223 15.37 -5.52 -1.07
CA GLU A 223 15.85 -4.17 -1.34
C GLU A 223 14.72 -3.14 -1.20
N ILE A 224 15.13 -1.91 -0.96
CA ILE A 224 14.25 -0.75 -0.81
C ILE A 224 14.30 0.06 -2.10
N VAL A 225 13.19 0.15 -2.81
CA VAL A 225 13.08 0.78 -4.12
C VAL A 225 12.17 2.00 -4.06
N VAL A 226 12.63 3.13 -4.59
CA VAL A 226 11.84 4.37 -4.61
C VAL A 226 12.09 5.19 -5.86
N ALA A 227 11.05 5.88 -6.33
CA ALA A 227 11.16 6.88 -7.39
C ALA A 227 11.10 8.30 -6.80
N THR A 228 11.95 9.20 -7.33
CA THR A 228 11.90 10.62 -7.01
C THR A 228 10.87 11.36 -7.85
N LEU A 229 10.60 12.61 -7.51
CA LEU A 229 9.66 13.46 -8.24
C LEU A 229 9.99 13.60 -9.73
N GLN A 230 11.27 13.68 -10.08
CA GLN A 230 11.75 13.76 -11.47
C GLN A 230 11.94 12.37 -12.11
N GLY A 231 11.51 11.29 -11.44
CA GLY A 231 11.53 9.93 -11.96
C GLY A 231 12.89 9.24 -11.91
N ARG A 232 13.83 9.71 -11.11
CA ARG A 232 15.03 8.92 -10.80
C ARG A 232 14.64 7.76 -9.90
N LEU A 233 15.09 6.59 -10.26
CA LEU A 233 14.84 5.36 -9.53
C LEU A 233 16.07 5.01 -8.71
N PHE A 234 15.88 4.80 -7.43
CA PHE A 234 16.90 4.35 -6.48
C PHE A 234 16.53 2.98 -5.94
N ALA A 235 17.53 2.17 -5.68
CA ALA A 235 17.42 0.92 -4.95
C ALA A 235 18.60 0.78 -3.97
N TRP A 236 18.31 0.40 -2.73
CA TRP A 236 19.30 0.22 -1.67
C TRP A 236 19.12 -1.14 -0.99
N HIS A 237 20.24 -1.70 -0.57
CA HIS A 237 20.25 -2.78 0.42
C HIS A 237 19.92 -2.26 1.82
N ALA A 238 19.64 -3.17 2.74
CA ALA A 238 19.31 -2.83 4.14
C ALA A 238 20.36 -1.96 4.84
N ASP A 239 21.63 -2.08 4.47
CA ASP A 239 22.74 -1.30 5.02
C ASP A 239 22.91 0.11 4.40
N GLY A 240 21.99 0.51 3.51
CA GLY A 240 22.02 1.80 2.83
C GLY A 240 22.98 1.89 1.64
N SER A 241 23.67 0.82 1.29
CA SER A 241 24.46 0.77 0.05
C SER A 241 23.54 0.65 -1.17
N LEU A 242 23.94 1.31 -2.27
CA LEU A 242 23.19 1.26 -3.53
C LEU A 242 23.30 -0.11 -4.19
N VAL A 243 22.19 -0.62 -4.69
CA VAL A 243 22.16 -1.77 -5.58
C VAL A 243 22.87 -1.42 -6.89
N SER A 244 23.62 -2.38 -7.44
CA SER A 244 24.33 -2.17 -8.69
C SER A 244 23.38 -1.80 -9.83
N GLY A 245 23.71 -0.77 -10.62
CA GLY A 245 22.85 -0.24 -11.68
C GLY A 245 21.94 0.92 -11.26
N PHE A 246 21.87 1.22 -9.96
CA PHE A 246 21.12 2.36 -9.42
C PHE A 246 22.05 3.45 -8.87
N PRO A 247 21.63 4.74 -8.87
CA PRO A 247 20.36 5.22 -9.40
C PRO A 247 20.31 5.25 -10.93
N MET A 248 19.12 5.05 -11.49
CA MET A 248 18.90 5.16 -12.93
C MET A 248 17.69 6.05 -13.21
N THR A 249 17.50 6.47 -14.46
CA THR A 249 16.33 7.25 -14.89
C THR A 249 15.66 6.51 -16.04
N PRO A 250 14.54 5.83 -15.79
CA PRO A 250 13.77 5.18 -16.84
C PRO A 250 13.25 6.21 -17.85
N ARG A 251 13.20 5.85 -19.11
CA ARG A 251 12.66 6.73 -20.17
C ARG A 251 11.60 5.99 -20.97
N SER A 252 10.50 6.69 -21.26
CA SER A 252 9.54 6.20 -22.22
C SER A 252 10.20 6.06 -23.58
N PRO A 253 10.09 4.91 -24.24
CA PRO A 253 10.63 4.73 -25.59
C PRO A 253 9.87 5.54 -26.66
N PHE A 254 8.73 6.12 -26.32
CA PHE A 254 7.95 6.96 -27.26
C PHE A 254 8.42 8.41 -27.30
N GLY A 255 9.31 8.83 -26.38
CA GLY A 255 9.74 10.21 -26.28
C GLY A 255 8.60 11.20 -25.97
N ASP A 256 7.48 10.66 -25.49
CA ASP A 256 6.22 11.35 -25.42
C ASP A 256 6.08 12.28 -24.23
N THR A 257 7.00 12.27 -23.29
CA THR A 257 7.01 13.30 -22.26
C THR A 257 8.36 13.47 -21.56
N ASP A 258 8.79 14.70 -21.54
CA ASP A 258 9.81 15.19 -20.59
C ASP A 258 9.20 15.37 -19.17
N ARG A 259 7.92 15.05 -18.97
CA ARG A 259 7.25 15.15 -17.68
C ARG A 259 7.08 13.77 -17.08
N GLN A 260 8.01 13.43 -16.25
CA GLN A 260 7.87 12.37 -15.28
C GLN A 260 7.20 12.99 -14.04
N ASP A 261 5.92 13.30 -14.13
CA ASP A 261 5.13 13.73 -12.96
C ASP A 261 4.90 12.50 -12.06
N VAL A 262 5.93 12.12 -11.35
CA VAL A 262 5.94 10.89 -10.54
C VAL A 262 5.86 11.25 -9.06
N GLY A 263 4.75 11.78 -8.64
CA GLY A 263 4.39 11.74 -7.22
C GLY A 263 3.90 10.34 -6.81
N LYS A 264 4.48 9.28 -7.41
CA LYS A 264 3.95 7.93 -7.40
C LYS A 264 4.99 6.99 -6.82
N GLY A 265 4.52 5.95 -6.16
CA GLY A 265 5.36 4.84 -5.77
C GLY A 265 5.72 3.95 -6.95
N VAL A 266 6.51 2.95 -6.67
CA VAL A 266 6.81 1.81 -7.53
C VAL A 266 6.10 0.57 -7.00
N ILE A 267 5.98 -0.47 -7.83
CA ILE A 267 5.51 -1.79 -7.41
C ILE A 267 6.52 -2.85 -7.88
N LEU A 268 6.52 -4.00 -7.22
CA LEU A 268 7.48 -5.08 -7.48
C LEU A 268 6.74 -6.39 -7.76
N GLY A 269 7.16 -7.07 -8.82
CA GLY A 269 6.65 -8.38 -9.18
C GLY A 269 7.59 -9.12 -10.12
N ASP A 270 7.57 -10.43 -10.06
CA ASP A 270 8.36 -11.31 -10.92
C ASP A 270 7.74 -11.31 -12.33
N TYR A 271 8.34 -10.54 -13.23
CA TYR A 271 7.82 -10.31 -14.58
C TYR A 271 8.05 -11.47 -15.53
N ASP A 272 9.19 -12.14 -15.40
CA ASP A 272 9.61 -13.16 -16.37
C ASP A 272 9.74 -14.57 -15.77
N GLY A 273 9.37 -14.74 -14.50
CA GLY A 273 9.33 -16.02 -13.82
C GLY A 273 10.68 -16.53 -13.37
N ASP A 274 11.69 -15.64 -13.24
CA ASP A 274 13.04 -16.01 -12.81
C ASP A 274 13.21 -16.05 -11.28
N GLY A 275 12.16 -15.63 -10.54
CA GLY A 275 12.11 -15.60 -9.08
C GLY A 275 12.60 -14.31 -8.47
N LYS A 276 13.10 -13.36 -9.25
CA LYS A 276 13.46 -12.01 -8.81
C LYS A 276 12.33 -11.04 -9.08
N MET A 277 12.30 -9.94 -8.33
CA MET A 277 11.30 -8.92 -8.54
C MET A 277 11.79 -7.89 -9.55
N GLU A 278 10.97 -7.62 -10.57
CA GLU A 278 11.12 -6.46 -11.42
C GLU A 278 10.36 -5.27 -10.85
N ILE A 279 10.84 -4.09 -11.21
CA ILE A 279 10.29 -2.82 -10.78
C ILE A 279 9.36 -2.29 -11.87
N PHE A 280 8.09 -2.06 -11.52
CA PHE A 280 7.09 -1.48 -12.42
C PHE A 280 6.81 -0.05 -11.99
N MET A 281 6.85 0.86 -12.95
CA MET A 281 6.49 2.25 -12.70
C MET A 281 5.82 2.89 -13.92
N THR A 282 4.95 3.84 -13.66
CA THR A 282 4.36 4.64 -14.76
C THR A 282 5.35 5.68 -15.25
N ILE A 283 5.54 5.75 -16.56
CA ILE A 283 6.41 6.71 -17.25
C ILE A 283 5.58 7.39 -18.32
N GLY A 284 5.03 8.57 -18.03
CA GLY A 284 4.16 9.27 -18.95
C GLY A 284 2.92 8.44 -19.33
N TRP A 285 2.85 7.99 -20.58
CA TRP A 285 1.73 7.20 -21.13
C TRP A 285 1.99 5.70 -21.09
N SER A 286 3.07 5.28 -20.49
CA SER A 286 3.50 3.89 -20.52
C SER A 286 3.90 3.38 -19.13
N ILE A 287 4.09 2.07 -19.01
CA ILE A 287 4.65 1.44 -17.84
C ILE A 287 6.03 0.90 -18.21
N GLY A 288 7.04 1.35 -17.48
CA GLY A 288 8.39 0.81 -17.54
C GLY A 288 8.51 -0.38 -16.61
N ILE A 289 9.19 -1.42 -17.08
CA ILE A 289 9.59 -2.58 -16.29
C ILE A 289 11.11 -2.62 -16.30
N ILE A 290 11.72 -2.64 -15.13
CA ILE A 290 13.16 -2.50 -14.91
C ILE A 290 13.62 -3.69 -14.09
N ASP A 291 14.71 -4.36 -14.51
CA ASP A 291 15.31 -5.45 -13.76
C ASP A 291 16.11 -4.97 -12.54
N GLY A 292 16.53 -5.90 -11.69
CA GLY A 292 17.35 -5.64 -10.51
C GLY A 292 18.74 -5.05 -10.78
N ASN A 293 19.17 -5.00 -12.06
CA ASN A 293 20.42 -4.36 -12.48
C ASN A 293 20.19 -2.95 -13.08
N GLY A 294 18.98 -2.42 -13.00
CA GLY A 294 18.62 -1.11 -13.53
C GLY A 294 18.46 -1.07 -15.05
N GLN A 295 18.23 -2.23 -15.71
CA GLN A 295 18.01 -2.27 -17.14
C GLN A 295 16.52 -2.31 -17.47
N MET A 296 16.08 -1.47 -18.40
CA MET A 296 14.70 -1.51 -18.87
C MET A 296 14.45 -2.76 -19.70
N LEU A 297 13.49 -3.57 -19.28
CA LEU A 297 13.00 -4.76 -19.99
C LEU A 297 11.97 -4.40 -21.05
N THR A 298 11.16 -3.38 -20.81
CA THR A 298 10.22 -2.83 -21.80
C THR A 298 10.99 -2.01 -22.84
N LYS A 299 11.12 -2.57 -24.02
CA LYS A 299 11.80 -1.94 -25.17
C LYS A 299 10.79 -1.78 -26.30
N THR A 300 11.08 -0.88 -27.24
CA THR A 300 10.28 -0.72 -28.46
C THR A 300 10.13 -2.06 -29.19
N SER A 301 9.06 -2.21 -29.95
CA SER A 301 8.60 -3.42 -30.67
C SER A 301 9.69 -4.26 -31.41
N ALA A 302 10.86 -3.68 -31.65
CA ALA A 302 11.98 -4.39 -32.29
C ALA A 302 12.65 -5.45 -31.39
N ALA A 303 12.38 -5.50 -30.09
CA ALA A 303 13.04 -6.41 -29.14
C ALA A 303 12.15 -7.56 -28.65
N GLY A 304 10.92 -7.70 -29.17
CA GLY A 304 10.06 -8.87 -28.91
C GLY A 304 9.39 -8.91 -27.54
N ARG A 305 9.55 -7.90 -26.68
CA ARG A 305 8.81 -7.80 -25.40
C ARG A 305 7.65 -6.83 -25.53
N PRO A 306 6.46 -7.13 -24.96
CA PRO A 306 5.28 -6.27 -25.08
C PRO A 306 5.56 -4.92 -24.43
N PHE A 307 4.97 -3.93 -25.02
CA PHE A 307 5.05 -2.56 -24.55
C PHE A 307 3.70 -2.14 -23.96
N TYR A 308 3.68 -1.79 -22.68
CA TYR A 308 2.47 -1.42 -21.97
C TYR A 308 2.19 0.07 -22.13
N TYR A 309 1.36 0.39 -23.11
CA TYR A 309 1.05 1.76 -23.51
C TYR A 309 -0.43 2.10 -23.32
N ALA A 310 -0.69 3.17 -22.60
CA ALA A 310 -2.03 3.72 -22.43
C ALA A 310 -2.27 4.89 -23.39
N GLN A 311 -3.51 5.08 -23.82
CA GLN A 311 -3.88 6.26 -24.61
C GLN A 311 -4.10 7.46 -23.68
N GLY A 312 -3.03 8.08 -23.21
CA GLY A 312 -3.03 9.22 -22.29
C GLY A 312 -2.18 9.00 -21.05
N LEU A 313 -1.95 10.09 -20.30
CA LEU A 313 -1.11 10.11 -19.14
C LEU A 313 -1.62 9.15 -18.05
N LEU A 314 -0.75 8.30 -17.56
CA LEU A 314 -0.99 7.45 -16.38
C LEU A 314 -0.57 8.22 -15.12
N MET A 315 -1.52 8.46 -14.24
CA MET A 315 -1.30 9.31 -13.06
C MET A 315 -1.23 8.53 -11.74
N ASN A 316 -1.42 7.21 -11.78
CA ASN A 316 -1.45 6.36 -10.60
C ASN A 316 -0.45 5.22 -10.73
N ASN A 317 -0.14 4.58 -9.60
CA ASN A 317 0.62 3.36 -9.62
C ASN A 317 -0.14 2.29 -10.39
N PRO A 318 0.57 1.42 -11.12
CA PRO A 318 -0.03 0.20 -11.63
C PRO A 318 -0.33 -0.77 -10.48
N VAL A 319 -1.03 -1.84 -10.82
CA VAL A 319 -1.35 -2.95 -9.91
C VAL A 319 -1.03 -4.26 -10.62
N LEU A 320 -0.51 -5.22 -9.89
CA LEU A 320 -0.36 -6.61 -10.31
C LEU A 320 -1.40 -7.45 -9.56
N ALA A 321 -2.17 -8.23 -10.30
CA ALA A 321 -3.14 -9.16 -9.73
C ALA A 321 -3.51 -10.22 -10.77
N ASP A 322 -3.79 -11.44 -10.33
CA ASP A 322 -4.43 -12.48 -11.14
C ASP A 322 -5.95 -12.19 -11.17
N VAL A 323 -6.41 -11.52 -12.23
CA VAL A 323 -7.82 -11.06 -12.32
C VAL A 323 -8.72 -12.01 -13.08
N ASP A 324 -8.16 -12.96 -13.82
CA ASP A 324 -8.94 -13.97 -14.54
C ASP A 324 -8.85 -15.38 -13.92
N GLY A 325 -7.95 -15.55 -12.94
CA GLY A 325 -7.81 -16.75 -12.11
C GLY A 325 -7.04 -17.86 -12.83
N ASP A 326 -6.18 -17.52 -13.77
CA ASP A 326 -5.37 -18.50 -14.49
C ASP A 326 -4.05 -18.83 -13.75
N GLY A 327 -3.74 -18.08 -12.69
CA GLY A 327 -2.56 -18.21 -11.84
C GLY A 327 -1.36 -17.41 -12.33
N GLN A 328 -1.52 -16.57 -13.35
CA GLN A 328 -0.55 -15.56 -13.77
C GLN A 328 -1.02 -14.17 -13.36
N LEU A 329 -0.11 -13.22 -13.30
CA LEU A 329 -0.43 -11.86 -12.93
C LEU A 329 -0.74 -11.03 -14.17
N GLU A 330 -1.78 -10.21 -14.08
CA GLU A 330 -2.05 -9.13 -15.01
C GLU A 330 -1.50 -7.83 -14.48
N LEU A 331 -1.05 -7.00 -15.42
CA LEU A 331 -0.69 -5.61 -15.18
C LEU A 331 -1.89 -4.71 -15.42
N ILE A 332 -2.31 -4.01 -14.38
CA ILE A 332 -3.50 -3.16 -14.41
C ILE A 332 -3.08 -1.70 -14.25
N ALA A 333 -3.57 -0.84 -15.12
CA ALA A 333 -3.38 0.60 -15.00
C ALA A 333 -4.62 1.36 -15.47
N HIS A 334 -4.74 2.61 -15.05
CA HIS A 334 -5.87 3.43 -15.46
C HIS A 334 -5.50 4.91 -15.69
N ASN A 335 -6.27 5.52 -16.55
CA ASN A 335 -6.44 6.96 -16.70
C ASN A 335 -7.95 7.25 -16.82
N SER A 336 -8.43 7.80 -17.93
CA SER A 336 -9.87 7.81 -18.26
C SER A 336 -10.41 6.44 -18.70
N LYS A 337 -9.53 5.47 -18.91
CA LYS A 337 -9.81 4.07 -19.27
C LYS A 337 -9.10 3.16 -18.29
N LEU A 338 -9.63 1.94 -18.16
CA LEU A 338 -8.97 0.84 -17.48
C LEU A 338 -8.24 -0.01 -18.53
N TYR A 339 -7.00 -0.33 -18.25
CA TYR A 339 -6.13 -1.21 -19.03
C TYR A 339 -5.79 -2.42 -18.20
N VAL A 340 -5.89 -3.59 -18.80
CA VAL A 340 -5.48 -4.87 -18.23
C VAL A 340 -4.67 -5.59 -19.30
N TRP A 341 -3.48 -6.02 -18.95
CA TRP A 341 -2.57 -6.72 -19.85
C TRP A 341 -2.06 -7.98 -19.17
N ASP A 342 -2.15 -9.09 -19.88
CA ASP A 342 -1.52 -10.33 -19.46
C ASP A 342 0.01 -10.13 -19.45
N LEU A 343 0.65 -10.57 -18.39
CA LEU A 343 2.10 -10.62 -18.33
C LEU A 343 2.63 -11.86 -19.05
N PRO A 344 3.90 -11.89 -19.49
CA PRO A 344 4.50 -13.10 -20.03
C PRO A 344 4.38 -14.28 -19.07
N GLY A 345 4.23 -15.47 -19.62
CA GLY A 345 4.09 -16.69 -18.82
C GLY A 345 5.23 -16.87 -17.82
N GLY A 346 4.87 -17.11 -16.54
CA GLY A 346 5.79 -17.20 -15.41
C GLY A 346 5.61 -16.12 -14.35
N ALA A 347 4.97 -15.01 -14.68
CA ALA A 347 4.66 -13.93 -13.72
C ALA A 347 3.57 -14.39 -12.72
N THR A 348 3.97 -14.99 -11.61
CA THR A 348 3.05 -15.57 -10.63
C THR A 348 3.23 -15.02 -9.22
N ARG A 349 4.23 -14.15 -9.00
CA ARG A 349 4.61 -13.62 -7.70
C ARG A 349 4.82 -12.11 -7.76
N ALA A 350 4.41 -11.41 -6.70
CA ALA A 350 4.72 -10.01 -6.51
C ALA A 350 4.96 -9.74 -5.02
N ASP A 351 6.12 -9.16 -4.67
CA ASP A 351 6.44 -8.81 -3.28
C ASP A 351 5.78 -7.49 -2.88
N TRP A 352 5.52 -6.59 -3.84
CA TRP A 352 4.84 -5.32 -3.61
C TRP A 352 3.88 -4.99 -4.77
N PRO A 353 2.74 -5.70 -4.87
CA PRO A 353 1.90 -5.71 -6.08
C PRO A 353 1.13 -4.42 -6.35
N MET A 354 1.00 -3.53 -5.37
CA MET A 354 0.22 -2.31 -5.51
C MET A 354 0.70 -1.21 -4.55
N PHE A 355 0.21 0.00 -4.75
CA PHE A 355 0.43 1.10 -3.80
C PHE A 355 0.00 0.68 -2.38
N LYS A 356 0.91 0.83 -1.42
CA LYS A 356 0.74 0.36 -0.04
C LYS A 356 0.61 -1.15 0.07
N HIS A 357 1.36 -1.88 -0.74
CA HIS A 357 1.60 -3.32 -0.67
C HIS A 357 0.37 -4.20 -0.97
N ASP A 358 -0.70 -4.13 -0.20
CA ASP A 358 -1.80 -5.08 -0.19
C ASP A 358 -3.20 -4.42 -0.35
N PRO A 359 -4.28 -5.18 -0.53
CA PRO A 359 -5.63 -4.64 -0.63
C PRO A 359 -6.12 -3.90 0.60
N ALA A 360 -5.64 -4.24 1.80
CA ALA A 360 -5.93 -3.53 3.05
C ALA A 360 -5.15 -2.21 3.15
N ARG A 361 -4.19 -1.99 2.23
CA ARG A 361 -3.35 -0.79 2.18
C ARG A 361 -2.52 -0.61 3.44
N THR A 362 -2.00 -1.70 3.97
CA THR A 362 -1.19 -1.67 5.19
C THR A 362 0.14 -0.94 4.98
N GLY A 363 0.69 -0.98 3.77
CA GLY A 363 2.00 -0.40 3.48
C GLY A 363 3.15 -1.20 4.12
N ALA A 364 2.90 -2.44 4.47
CA ALA A 364 3.83 -3.30 5.15
C ALA A 364 4.06 -4.60 4.38
N LEU A 365 5.32 -4.88 4.06
CA LEU A 365 5.77 -6.23 3.77
C LEU A 365 6.02 -6.89 5.12
N SER A 366 5.08 -7.70 5.57
CA SER A 366 5.16 -8.28 6.90
C SER A 366 6.27 -9.33 6.95
N SER A 367 7.11 -9.25 7.97
CA SER A 367 7.98 -10.36 8.36
C SER A 367 7.11 -11.53 8.78
N ALA A 368 7.58 -12.73 8.49
CA ALA A 368 6.88 -13.96 8.88
C ALA A 368 6.52 -13.94 10.36
N ALA A 369 5.28 -13.62 10.69
CA ALA A 369 4.80 -13.80 12.04
C ALA A 369 4.97 -15.26 12.40
N LYS A 370 5.53 -15.56 13.57
CA LYS A 370 5.67 -16.95 14.08
C LYS A 370 4.31 -17.67 14.18
N THR A 371 3.22 -16.89 14.18
CA THR A 371 1.85 -17.36 14.03
C THR A 371 1.12 -16.41 13.09
N ALA A 372 0.59 -16.92 12.00
CA ALA A 372 -0.28 -16.20 11.07
C ALA A 372 -1.74 -16.68 11.26
N THR A 373 -2.70 -15.90 10.80
CA THR A 373 -4.13 -16.27 10.77
C THR A 373 -4.61 -16.18 9.33
N LEU A 374 -5.34 -17.19 8.87
CA LEU A 374 -6.03 -17.14 7.58
C LEU A 374 -7.16 -16.14 7.67
N ARG A 375 -7.27 -15.27 6.67
CA ARG A 375 -8.41 -14.36 6.47
C ARG A 375 -8.94 -14.56 5.06
N LEU A 376 -10.25 -14.58 4.93
CA LEU A 376 -10.94 -14.68 3.65
C LEU A 376 -11.69 -13.38 3.35
N SER A 377 -11.64 -12.97 2.08
CA SER A 377 -12.40 -11.79 1.61
C SER A 377 -12.92 -12.04 0.19
N PRO A 378 -14.24 -11.86 -0.03
CA PRO A 378 -15.25 -11.50 0.96
C PRO A 378 -15.61 -12.69 1.88
N GLU A 379 -16.15 -12.41 3.06
CA GLU A 379 -16.63 -13.43 4.00
C GLU A 379 -17.92 -14.12 3.52
N GLU A 380 -18.71 -13.43 2.69
CA GLU A 380 -19.87 -13.98 1.97
C GLU A 380 -19.76 -13.60 0.48
N LEU A 381 -20.01 -14.56 -0.39
CA LEU A 381 -20.01 -14.36 -1.84
C LEU A 381 -21.42 -14.25 -2.38
N GLU A 382 -21.94 -13.05 -2.54
CA GLU A 382 -23.22 -12.80 -3.18
C GLU A 382 -23.04 -12.45 -4.65
N ILE A 383 -23.64 -13.25 -5.54
CA ILE A 383 -23.50 -13.11 -6.98
C ILE A 383 -24.83 -12.69 -7.59
N GLY A 384 -24.89 -11.51 -8.20
CA GLY A 384 -26.06 -11.05 -8.94
C GLY A 384 -26.20 -11.77 -10.29
N TYR A 385 -27.38 -12.27 -10.62
CA TYR A 385 -27.69 -12.93 -11.88
C TYR A 385 -28.98 -12.41 -12.51
N ALA A 386 -28.95 -12.16 -13.80
CA ALA A 386 -30.15 -11.87 -14.61
C ALA A 386 -30.35 -12.99 -15.65
N PRO A 387 -31.58 -13.47 -15.88
CA PRO A 387 -31.85 -14.65 -16.73
C PRO A 387 -31.43 -14.53 -18.19
N ASN A 388 -31.09 -13.33 -18.66
CA ASN A 388 -30.60 -13.06 -20.02
C ASN A 388 -29.07 -13.10 -20.13
N LEU A 389 -28.36 -13.37 -19.04
CA LEU A 389 -26.91 -13.53 -19.02
C LEU A 389 -26.48 -15.00 -19.11
N THR A 390 -25.21 -15.23 -19.35
CA THR A 390 -24.63 -16.57 -19.22
C THR A 390 -24.82 -17.08 -17.80
N ARG A 391 -25.14 -18.34 -17.65
CA ARG A 391 -25.33 -18.98 -16.34
C ARG A 391 -24.03 -19.34 -15.65
N GLN A 392 -22.92 -19.12 -16.28
CA GLN A 392 -21.59 -19.31 -15.71
C GLN A 392 -21.02 -17.94 -15.36
N LEU A 393 -20.78 -17.74 -14.09
CA LEU A 393 -20.29 -16.49 -13.50
C LEU A 393 -18.98 -16.76 -12.79
N ARG A 394 -18.09 -15.80 -12.79
CA ARG A 394 -16.81 -15.88 -12.09
C ARG A 394 -16.75 -14.81 -11.01
N ALA A 395 -16.29 -15.21 -9.84
CA ALA A 395 -15.98 -14.35 -8.70
C ALA A 395 -14.57 -14.64 -8.21
N ILE A 396 -14.03 -13.75 -7.40
CA ILE A 396 -12.69 -13.85 -6.82
C ILE A 396 -12.83 -13.93 -5.31
N LEU A 397 -12.15 -14.89 -4.72
CA LEU A 397 -11.96 -15.05 -3.28
C LEU A 397 -10.49 -14.73 -2.96
N THR A 398 -10.24 -13.78 -2.08
CA THR A 398 -8.90 -13.46 -1.61
C THR A 398 -8.62 -14.25 -0.35
N LEU A 399 -7.49 -14.94 -0.32
CA LEU A 399 -6.91 -15.60 0.83
C LEU A 399 -5.75 -14.70 1.31
N ASP A 400 -5.78 -14.30 2.55
CA ASP A 400 -4.71 -13.53 3.18
C ASP A 400 -4.15 -14.29 4.38
N VAL A 401 -2.86 -14.62 4.32
CA VAL A 401 -2.09 -15.21 5.42
C VAL A 401 -0.84 -14.35 5.56
N PRO A 402 -0.90 -13.32 6.42
CA PRO A 402 0.15 -12.32 6.49
C PRO A 402 1.55 -12.93 6.62
N ALA A 403 2.49 -12.49 5.78
CA ALA A 403 3.93 -12.76 5.80
C ALA A 403 4.35 -14.24 5.83
N THR A 404 3.54 -15.13 5.38
CA THR A 404 3.82 -16.56 5.46
C THR A 404 3.75 -17.19 4.08
N SER A 405 4.74 -18.00 3.74
CA SER A 405 4.61 -18.92 2.61
C SER A 405 3.76 -20.11 3.03
N TYR A 406 2.75 -20.44 2.23
CA TYR A 406 1.79 -21.49 2.57
C TYR A 406 1.24 -22.18 1.33
N ASP A 407 0.87 -23.44 1.51
CA ASP A 407 0.04 -24.17 0.56
C ASP A 407 -1.43 -23.93 0.87
N TRP A 408 -2.23 -23.74 -0.15
CA TRP A 408 -3.67 -23.58 -0.02
C TRP A 408 -4.45 -24.59 -0.84
N ARG A 409 -5.65 -24.92 -0.38
CA ARG A 409 -6.62 -25.76 -1.08
C ARG A 409 -8.02 -25.21 -0.85
N VAL A 410 -8.82 -25.21 -1.94
CA VAL A 410 -10.24 -24.85 -1.88
C VAL A 410 -11.11 -26.02 -2.31
N SER A 411 -12.27 -26.12 -1.70
CA SER A 411 -13.30 -27.10 -2.03
C SER A 411 -14.69 -26.50 -1.86
N SER A 412 -15.71 -27.09 -2.44
CA SER A 412 -17.09 -26.64 -2.25
C SER A 412 -18.02 -27.79 -1.92
N SER A 413 -19.03 -27.47 -1.12
CA SER A 413 -20.15 -28.37 -0.81
C SER A 413 -21.12 -28.57 -1.98
N ASN A 414 -21.01 -27.75 -3.05
CA ASN A 414 -21.95 -27.79 -4.19
C ASN A 414 -21.21 -27.90 -5.52
N SER A 415 -21.61 -28.85 -6.36
CA SER A 415 -21.02 -29.08 -7.68
C SER A 415 -21.21 -27.94 -8.70
N ASN A 416 -22.10 -26.99 -8.43
CA ASN A 416 -22.24 -25.78 -9.23
C ASN A 416 -21.20 -24.70 -8.90
N ILE A 417 -20.35 -24.92 -7.88
CA ILE A 417 -19.23 -24.07 -7.52
C ILE A 417 -17.97 -24.86 -7.84
N THR A 418 -17.19 -24.35 -8.76
CA THR A 418 -15.95 -24.99 -9.24
C THR A 418 -14.80 -24.00 -9.26
N PHE A 419 -13.59 -24.51 -9.32
CA PHE A 419 -12.37 -23.71 -9.27
C PHE A 419 -11.51 -24.07 -10.46
N PRO A 420 -11.07 -23.12 -11.29
CA PRO A 420 -10.07 -23.35 -12.34
C PRO A 420 -8.78 -23.93 -11.75
N ARG A 421 -8.43 -23.45 -10.56
CA ARG A 421 -7.32 -23.92 -9.74
C ARG A 421 -7.80 -24.14 -8.31
N ALA A 422 -7.76 -25.39 -7.83
CA ALA A 422 -8.28 -25.76 -6.51
C ALA A 422 -7.17 -25.85 -5.43
N SER A 423 -5.93 -25.61 -5.76
CA SER A 423 -4.80 -25.59 -4.82
C SER A 423 -3.60 -24.88 -5.41
N GLY A 424 -2.71 -24.40 -4.55
CA GLY A 424 -1.47 -23.74 -4.95
C GLY A 424 -0.61 -23.41 -3.77
N THR A 425 0.50 -22.70 -4.03
CA THR A 425 1.38 -22.12 -3.02
C THR A 425 1.34 -20.61 -3.17
N ALA A 426 1.36 -19.89 -2.07
CA ALA A 426 1.38 -18.42 -2.05
C ALA A 426 2.22 -17.91 -0.88
N THR A 427 2.57 -16.63 -0.93
CA THR A 427 3.19 -15.91 0.19
C THR A 427 2.37 -14.64 0.44
N GLY A 428 1.97 -14.41 1.70
CA GLY A 428 1.08 -13.32 2.04
C GLY A 428 -0.33 -13.58 1.53
N TRP A 429 -0.82 -12.77 0.61
CA TRP A 429 -2.16 -12.94 0.04
C TRP A 429 -2.14 -13.59 -1.35
N THR A 430 -3.24 -14.24 -1.71
CA THR A 430 -3.47 -14.76 -3.05
C THR A 430 -4.95 -14.70 -3.41
N GLN A 431 -5.25 -14.77 -4.68
CA GLN A 431 -6.63 -14.81 -5.19
C GLN A 431 -6.95 -16.16 -5.78
N VAL A 432 -8.18 -16.58 -5.56
CA VAL A 432 -8.73 -17.84 -6.10
C VAL A 432 -9.97 -17.51 -6.90
N ALA A 433 -9.94 -17.85 -8.18
CA ALA A 433 -11.12 -17.73 -9.03
C ALA A 433 -12.16 -18.78 -8.66
N VAL A 434 -13.41 -18.35 -8.54
CA VAL A 434 -14.57 -19.18 -8.21
C VAL A 434 -15.54 -19.13 -9.38
N ASP A 435 -15.71 -20.22 -10.07
CA ASP A 435 -16.71 -20.36 -11.14
C ASP A 435 -18.01 -20.88 -10.56
N VAL A 436 -19.08 -20.12 -10.72
CA VAL A 436 -20.41 -20.43 -10.21
C VAL A 436 -21.38 -20.63 -11.38
N ARG A 437 -21.98 -21.80 -11.46
CA ARG A 437 -23.07 -22.09 -12.39
C ARG A 437 -24.41 -21.88 -11.70
N VAL A 438 -25.22 -20.96 -12.21
CA VAL A 438 -26.57 -20.73 -11.69
C VAL A 438 -27.51 -21.84 -12.11
N PRO A 439 -28.15 -22.60 -11.17
CA PRO A 439 -29.09 -23.66 -11.50
C PRO A 439 -30.33 -23.17 -12.29
N ASP A 440 -30.87 -24.03 -13.13
CA ASP A 440 -31.97 -23.71 -14.02
C ASP A 440 -33.34 -23.52 -13.31
N ASN A 441 -33.48 -24.08 -12.14
CA ASN A 441 -34.74 -24.18 -11.38
C ASN A 441 -34.93 -23.07 -10.34
N LEU A 442 -34.02 -22.08 -10.26
CA LEU A 442 -34.14 -21.01 -9.28
C LEU A 442 -35.06 -19.90 -9.81
N GLY A 443 -35.94 -19.41 -8.96
CA GLY A 443 -36.80 -18.26 -9.21
C GLY A 443 -36.14 -16.93 -8.88
N LEU A 444 -36.90 -15.82 -8.95
CA LEU A 444 -36.44 -14.53 -8.50
C LEU A 444 -36.18 -14.52 -6.98
N GLY A 445 -35.13 -13.80 -6.54
CA GLY A 445 -34.78 -13.67 -5.13
C GLY A 445 -33.38 -14.19 -4.82
N GLN A 446 -33.01 -14.17 -3.55
CA GLN A 446 -31.75 -14.70 -3.05
C GLN A 446 -31.83 -16.18 -2.77
N HIS A 447 -30.84 -16.94 -3.19
CA HIS A 447 -30.76 -18.39 -3.04
C HIS A 447 -29.35 -18.79 -2.58
N ALA A 448 -29.28 -19.49 -1.45
CA ALA A 448 -28.00 -20.09 -1.02
C ALA A 448 -27.62 -21.20 -2.02
N LEU A 449 -26.37 -21.19 -2.46
CA LEU A 449 -25.85 -22.24 -3.34
C LEU A 449 -25.00 -23.26 -2.58
N GLY A 450 -24.24 -22.82 -1.56
CA GLY A 450 -23.38 -23.70 -0.77
C GLY A 450 -22.24 -22.94 -0.15
N THR A 451 -21.25 -23.67 0.33
CA THR A 451 -20.10 -23.12 1.05
C THR A 451 -18.83 -23.49 0.32
N ILE A 452 -17.87 -22.56 0.27
CA ILE A 452 -16.50 -22.80 -0.12
C ILE A 452 -15.69 -22.98 1.16
N THR A 453 -14.94 -24.06 1.27
CA THR A 453 -13.99 -24.28 2.36
C THR A 453 -12.58 -24.05 1.85
N VAL A 454 -11.82 -23.27 2.57
CA VAL A 454 -10.40 -22.97 2.31
C VAL A 454 -9.56 -23.57 3.42
N ALA A 455 -8.55 -24.36 3.07
CA ALA A 455 -7.58 -24.89 4.01
C ALA A 455 -6.16 -24.45 3.60
N VAL A 456 -5.35 -24.05 4.56
CA VAL A 456 -3.97 -23.60 4.35
C VAL A 456 -2.99 -24.35 5.23
N THR A 457 -1.74 -24.53 4.75
CA THR A 457 -0.67 -25.17 5.51
C THR A 457 0.59 -24.32 5.36
N GLY A 458 1.07 -23.73 6.45
CA GLY A 458 2.23 -22.85 6.45
C GLY A 458 3.56 -23.58 6.26
N HIS A 459 4.51 -22.98 5.57
CA HIS A 459 5.86 -23.45 5.44
C HIS A 459 6.74 -22.90 6.57
N GLY A 460 6.87 -23.68 7.64
CA GLY A 460 7.65 -23.27 8.82
C GLY A 460 6.97 -22.30 9.78
N THR A 461 5.73 -21.92 9.50
CA THR A 461 4.90 -21.05 10.35
C THR A 461 3.62 -21.79 10.76
N THR A 462 3.22 -21.66 12.02
CA THR A 462 1.92 -22.16 12.46
C THR A 462 0.84 -21.17 12.04
N ILE A 463 -0.14 -21.62 11.25
CA ILE A 463 -1.29 -20.82 10.89
C ILE A 463 -2.42 -21.14 11.87
N ARG A 464 -2.91 -20.14 12.61
CA ARG A 464 -4.15 -20.24 13.38
C ARG A 464 -5.32 -20.16 12.43
N ASP A 465 -6.42 -20.86 12.80
CA ASP A 465 -7.63 -20.92 11.96
C ASP A 465 -7.26 -21.27 10.51
N ASN A 466 -6.47 -22.35 10.38
CA ASN A 466 -5.93 -22.83 9.10
C ASN A 466 -6.98 -23.45 8.16
N GLU A 467 -8.24 -23.41 8.55
CA GLU A 467 -9.40 -23.74 7.73
C GLU A 467 -10.53 -22.76 8.03
N ASP A 468 -11.10 -22.19 6.99
CA ASP A 468 -12.19 -21.22 7.06
C ASP A 468 -13.15 -21.42 5.89
N SER A 469 -14.34 -20.80 5.92
CA SER A 469 -15.38 -21.03 4.93
C SER A 469 -16.12 -19.75 4.54
N VAL A 470 -16.54 -19.69 3.28
CA VAL A 470 -17.32 -18.60 2.68
C VAL A 470 -18.64 -19.13 2.15
N ASP A 471 -19.74 -18.56 2.60
CA ASP A 471 -21.06 -18.90 2.07
C ASP A 471 -21.28 -18.22 0.71
N VAL A 472 -21.79 -18.99 -0.24
CA VAL A 472 -22.07 -18.55 -1.60
C VAL A 472 -23.56 -18.48 -1.84
N SER A 473 -24.05 -17.31 -2.23
CA SER A 473 -25.45 -17.11 -2.61
C SER A 473 -25.57 -16.46 -3.99
N VAL A 474 -26.72 -16.63 -4.62
CA VAL A 474 -27.04 -15.95 -5.88
C VAL A 474 -28.31 -15.14 -5.73
N GLN A 475 -28.28 -13.88 -6.11
CA GLN A 475 -29.43 -12.99 -6.18
C GLN A 475 -29.96 -12.95 -7.62
N ILE A 476 -31.13 -13.57 -7.87
CA ILE A 476 -31.75 -13.56 -9.19
C ILE A 476 -32.68 -12.36 -9.31
N VAL A 477 -32.34 -11.45 -10.24
CA VAL A 477 -33.11 -10.22 -10.49
C VAL A 477 -33.78 -10.24 -11.85
N ARG A 478 -34.87 -9.48 -12.01
CA ARG A 478 -35.49 -9.29 -13.34
C ARG A 478 -34.52 -8.55 -14.25
N GLY A 479 -34.12 -9.19 -15.33
CA GLY A 479 -33.20 -8.57 -16.32
C GLY A 479 -33.84 -7.35 -17.00
N SER A 480 -33.18 -6.21 -16.94
CA SER A 480 -33.35 -5.15 -17.93
C SER A 480 -32.17 -5.23 -18.90
N THR A 481 -32.40 -4.92 -20.17
CA THR A 481 -31.43 -5.08 -21.28
C THR A 481 -30.14 -4.26 -21.15
N ARG A 482 -29.87 -3.62 -20.00
CA ARG A 482 -28.71 -2.76 -19.74
C ARG A 482 -28.06 -2.91 -18.36
N ALA A 483 -28.45 -3.86 -17.54
CA ALA A 483 -27.86 -4.01 -16.20
C ALA A 483 -26.55 -4.82 -16.30
N LYS A 484 -25.41 -4.17 -16.14
CA LYS A 484 -24.24 -4.82 -15.54
C LYS A 484 -24.62 -5.05 -14.06
N VAL A 485 -24.79 -6.30 -13.66
CA VAL A 485 -25.02 -6.64 -12.25
C VAL A 485 -23.65 -6.56 -11.57
N PRO A 486 -23.44 -5.62 -10.65
CA PRO A 486 -22.19 -5.59 -9.91
C PRO A 486 -22.13 -6.82 -9.00
N VAL A 487 -20.95 -7.36 -8.82
CA VAL A 487 -20.66 -8.23 -7.67
C VAL A 487 -20.71 -7.31 -6.45
N ILE A 488 -21.70 -7.51 -5.59
CA ILE A 488 -21.85 -6.69 -4.39
C ILE A 488 -21.22 -7.48 -3.25
N PHE A 489 -20.17 -6.93 -2.69
CA PHE A 489 -19.60 -7.38 -1.43
C PHE A 489 -20.44 -6.77 -0.30
N ALA A 490 -21.19 -7.57 0.41
CA ALA A 490 -21.90 -7.11 1.60
C ALA A 490 -21.06 -7.41 2.84
N PRO A 491 -20.67 -6.39 3.63
CA PRO A 491 -20.20 -6.65 4.99
C PRO A 491 -21.37 -7.17 5.84
N ARG A 492 -21.11 -8.10 6.76
CA ARG A 492 -22.10 -8.49 7.78
C ARG A 492 -22.48 -7.29 8.64
N PRO A 493 -23.74 -7.21 9.09
CA PRO A 493 -24.19 -6.16 9.97
C PRO A 493 -23.55 -6.19 11.36
#